data_8f4044cfe5d77f56369f7990e7fe4f25
#
_entry.id   8f4044cfe5d77f56369f7990e7fe4f25
#
_cell.length_a   1.000
_cell.length_b   1.000
_cell.length_c   1.000
_cell.angle_alpha   90.00
_cell.angle_beta   90.00
_cell.angle_gamma   90.00
#
_symmetry.space_group_name_H-M   'P 1'
#
loop_
_entity.id
_entity.type
_entity.pdbx_description
1 polymer ?
#
loop_
_entity_poly.entity_id
_entity_poly.type
_entity_poly.pdbx_seq_one_letter_code
_entity_poly.pdbx_strand_id
1 'polypeptide(L)'
;MITRRQLLTTGAALLAGGAALSQATRAVAAATGPAATQPPQPPAPGASYTPVVTLNGSTLPWRMEHGIKVFHLIAEPVKREFAPGMVVNCWGYNGSTPGPTIEAVEGDRVRIYVTNRLPERTAVHWHGVLLPNGMDGVGGLTQPHISPGKTFAYEFTLDRHGTFMYHPHSDEMFQMAMGMQGFLVVHPRQAPPPRIDRDYLIMLHNWYVEPGTYTPNPMVMTDFNIWTMNSRIFPGVDPMVARTGERVRIRIANISMHDHPMHIHGFNMTVTGTDGGWLPASAQWPETTVLVPVGNVRVVEFVAHAPGDWAFHCHKSHHTMNAMSHDVPNLYGVNLEGVDQRISRLVPQYMSMGRNGMGDMQDMAEMGMRLPENTLPMMTGKGPFGQLEMGGMFTVIKVRDDLAAGDYRDPGWYTHPEGTVAWEVPDEEVKRLFG
;
A
#
# COMPACT_ATOMS: atom_id res chain seq x y z
N MET A 1 12.98 -10.55 -49.66
CA MET A 1 11.88 -9.64 -50.07
C MET A 1 10.57 -10.37 -49.89
N ILE A 2 9.80 -9.96 -48.89
CA ILE A 2 8.47 -10.54 -48.59
C ILE A 2 7.48 -9.84 -49.53
N THR A 3 6.71 -10.62 -50.30
CA THR A 3 5.77 -10.06 -51.27
C THR A 3 4.45 -9.63 -50.60
N ARG A 4 3.78 -8.63 -51.17
CA ARG A 4 2.49 -8.07 -50.69
C ARG A 4 1.40 -9.11 -50.42
N ARG A 5 1.47 -10.30 -51.03
CA ARG A 5 0.53 -11.40 -50.85
C ARG A 5 0.73 -12.15 -49.53
N GLN A 6 1.93 -12.15 -48.95
CA GLN A 6 2.22 -12.79 -47.65
C GLN A 6 1.80 -11.93 -46.47
N LEU A 7 1.68 -10.61 -46.65
CA LEU A 7 1.15 -9.69 -45.59
C LEU A 7 -0.36 -9.80 -45.40
N LEU A 8 -1.11 -10.20 -46.41
CA LEU A 8 -2.59 -10.28 -46.32
C LEU A 8 -3.07 -11.60 -45.68
N THR A 9 -2.28 -12.67 -45.75
CA THR A 9 -2.62 -13.95 -45.11
C THR A 9 -2.30 -14.00 -43.62
N THR A 10 -1.33 -13.20 -43.18
CA THR A 10 -1.01 -13.08 -41.73
C THR A 10 -1.98 -12.18 -40.98
N GLY A 11 -2.60 -11.22 -41.64
CA GLY A 11 -3.60 -10.32 -41.05
C GLY A 11 -4.92 -11.00 -40.69
N ALA A 12 -5.34 -12.02 -41.44
CA ALA A 12 -6.59 -12.74 -41.22
C ALA A 12 -6.51 -13.73 -40.04
N ALA A 13 -5.33 -14.25 -39.72
CA ALA A 13 -5.13 -15.16 -38.59
C ALA A 13 -5.10 -14.43 -37.23
N LEU A 14 -4.68 -13.15 -37.21
CA LEU A 14 -4.67 -12.31 -36.00
C LEU A 14 -6.05 -11.83 -35.58
N LEU A 15 -6.99 -11.67 -36.53
CA LEU A 15 -8.38 -11.28 -36.23
C LEU A 15 -9.21 -12.47 -35.68
N ALA A 16 -8.89 -13.69 -36.03
CA ALA A 16 -9.57 -14.87 -35.49
C ALA A 16 -9.10 -15.23 -34.06
N GLY A 17 -7.84 -14.90 -33.71
CA GLY A 17 -7.30 -15.06 -32.35
C GLY A 17 -7.86 -14.06 -31.34
N GLY A 18 -8.19 -12.85 -31.77
CA GLY A 18 -8.74 -11.80 -30.91
C GLY A 18 -10.17 -12.08 -30.44
N ALA A 19 -10.97 -12.79 -31.23
CA ALA A 19 -12.35 -13.15 -30.86
C ALA A 19 -12.41 -14.33 -29.87
N ALA A 20 -11.42 -15.21 -29.84
CA ALA A 20 -11.34 -16.31 -28.90
C ALA A 20 -10.85 -15.87 -27.51
N LEU A 21 -9.99 -14.86 -27.44
CA LEU A 21 -9.53 -14.24 -26.17
C LEU A 21 -10.62 -13.43 -25.48
N SER A 22 -11.56 -12.84 -26.24
CA SER A 22 -12.67 -12.05 -25.67
C SER A 22 -13.77 -12.90 -25.03
N GLN A 23 -13.84 -14.21 -25.33
CA GLN A 23 -14.84 -15.10 -24.73
C GLN A 23 -14.33 -15.81 -23.45
N ALA A 24 -13.02 -15.94 -23.26
CA ALA A 24 -12.44 -16.50 -22.03
C ALA A 24 -12.45 -15.51 -20.85
N THR A 25 -12.61 -14.22 -21.09
CA THR A 25 -12.66 -13.17 -20.05
C THR A 25 -14.05 -12.97 -19.41
N ARG A 26 -15.05 -13.78 -19.75
CA ARG A 26 -16.45 -13.55 -19.33
C ARG A 26 -16.90 -14.23 -18.04
N ALA A 27 -16.04 -14.88 -17.26
CA ALA A 27 -16.53 -15.69 -16.13
C ALA A 27 -15.64 -15.72 -14.88
N VAL A 28 -14.95 -14.63 -14.53
CA VAL A 28 -14.48 -14.50 -13.15
C VAL A 28 -15.02 -13.18 -12.63
N ALA A 29 -16.07 -13.26 -11.82
CA ALA A 29 -16.45 -12.15 -10.95
C ALA A 29 -15.26 -11.94 -10.02
N ALA A 30 -14.35 -11.03 -10.38
CA ALA A 30 -13.22 -10.70 -9.53
C ALA A 30 -13.77 -10.13 -8.23
N ALA A 31 -13.46 -10.77 -7.11
CA ALA A 31 -13.80 -10.26 -5.80
C ALA A 31 -13.16 -8.88 -5.62
N THR A 32 -13.93 -7.92 -5.14
CA THR A 32 -13.38 -6.65 -4.67
C THR A 32 -12.70 -6.92 -3.32
N GLY A 33 -11.46 -6.46 -3.15
CA GLY A 33 -10.78 -6.54 -1.85
C GLY A 33 -11.55 -5.78 -0.74
N PRO A 34 -11.22 -6.00 0.52
CA PRO A 34 -11.91 -5.35 1.62
C PRO A 34 -11.89 -3.83 1.45
N ALA A 35 -13.08 -3.23 1.49
CA ALA A 35 -13.25 -1.78 1.36
C ALA A 35 -12.80 -1.03 2.63
N ALA A 36 -12.93 -1.66 3.80
CA ALA A 36 -12.55 -1.10 5.10
C ALA A 36 -11.62 -2.05 5.86
N THR A 37 -10.88 -1.48 6.80
CA THR A 37 -10.01 -2.22 7.72
C THR A 37 -10.84 -3.25 8.51
N GLN A 38 -10.43 -4.51 8.44
CA GLN A 38 -11.04 -5.55 9.25
C GLN A 38 -10.46 -5.53 10.67
N PRO A 39 -11.28 -5.76 11.71
CA PRO A 39 -10.76 -5.87 13.06
C PRO A 39 -9.77 -7.02 13.15
N PRO A 40 -8.79 -6.94 14.08
CA PRO A 40 -7.82 -8.02 14.26
C PRO A 40 -8.52 -9.32 14.66
N GLN A 41 -7.96 -10.44 14.20
CA GLN A 41 -8.44 -11.74 14.65
C GLN A 41 -8.07 -11.93 16.13
N PRO A 42 -8.97 -12.48 16.96
CA PRO A 42 -8.63 -12.78 18.35
C PRO A 42 -7.40 -13.68 18.42
N PRO A 43 -6.40 -13.36 19.26
CA PRO A 43 -5.24 -14.22 19.42
C PRO A 43 -5.66 -15.56 20.05
N ALA A 44 -4.81 -16.58 19.86
CA ALA A 44 -5.03 -17.85 20.54
C ALA A 44 -5.11 -17.66 22.06
N PRO A 45 -5.90 -18.45 22.78
CA PRO A 45 -5.98 -18.37 24.25
C PRO A 45 -4.58 -18.44 24.88
N GLY A 46 -4.26 -17.51 25.77
CA GLY A 46 -2.96 -17.41 26.44
C GLY A 46 -1.85 -16.73 25.62
N ALA A 47 -2.16 -16.18 24.45
CA ALA A 47 -1.19 -15.42 23.67
C ALA A 47 -0.79 -14.13 24.40
N SER A 48 0.51 -13.81 24.34
CA SER A 48 1.09 -12.61 24.97
C SER A 48 1.26 -11.43 24.01
N TYR A 49 0.85 -11.57 22.74
CA TYR A 49 1.01 -10.56 21.70
C TYR A 49 -0.30 -9.82 21.40
N THR A 50 -0.20 -8.63 20.87
CA THR A 50 -1.33 -7.90 20.26
C THR A 50 -1.43 -8.30 18.78
N PRO A 51 -2.60 -8.78 18.33
CA PRO A 51 -2.80 -9.11 16.92
C PRO A 51 -2.61 -7.89 16.02
N VAL A 52 -2.13 -8.14 14.81
CA VAL A 52 -1.89 -7.08 13.84
C VAL A 52 -3.17 -6.63 13.15
N VAL A 53 -3.19 -5.38 12.72
CA VAL A 53 -4.25 -4.78 11.89
C VAL A 53 -3.64 -4.28 10.59
N THR A 54 -4.02 -4.90 9.49
CA THR A 54 -3.68 -4.40 8.15
C THR A 54 -4.73 -3.39 7.73
N LEU A 55 -4.34 -2.12 7.57
CA LEU A 55 -5.27 -1.09 7.11
C LEU A 55 -5.87 -1.49 5.76
N ASN A 56 -7.19 -1.39 5.62
CA ASN A 56 -7.92 -1.80 4.41
C ASN A 56 -7.60 -3.24 3.95
N GLY A 57 -7.24 -4.12 4.87
CA GLY A 57 -6.85 -5.50 4.63
C GLY A 57 -7.47 -6.48 5.63
N SER A 58 -6.97 -7.70 5.62
CA SER A 58 -7.46 -8.80 6.45
C SER A 58 -6.33 -9.73 6.88
N THR A 59 -6.59 -10.56 7.87
CA THR A 59 -5.70 -11.65 8.28
C THR A 59 -6.18 -12.97 7.68
N LEU A 60 -5.26 -13.79 7.18
CA LEU A 60 -5.57 -15.09 6.57
C LEU A 60 -6.02 -16.08 7.65
N PRO A 61 -7.22 -16.65 7.57
CA PRO A 61 -7.65 -17.67 8.52
C PRO A 61 -6.82 -18.94 8.35
N TRP A 62 -6.66 -19.67 9.46
CA TRP A 62 -5.92 -20.92 9.51
C TRP A 62 -6.69 -22.02 10.25
N ARG A 63 -6.23 -23.25 10.08
CA ARG A 63 -6.75 -24.42 10.80
C ARG A 63 -5.60 -25.18 11.44
N MET A 64 -5.85 -25.81 12.58
CA MET A 64 -4.88 -26.71 13.19
C MET A 64 -5.11 -28.13 12.68
N GLU A 65 -4.06 -28.75 12.14
CA GLU A 65 -4.08 -30.15 11.69
C GLU A 65 -2.83 -30.86 12.21
N HIS A 66 -3.00 -31.81 13.11
CA HIS A 66 -1.92 -32.60 13.72
C HIS A 66 -0.75 -31.73 14.26
N GLY A 67 -1.07 -30.60 14.90
CA GLY A 67 -0.05 -29.69 15.45
C GLY A 67 0.58 -28.74 14.43
N ILE A 68 0.13 -28.76 13.18
CA ILE A 68 0.55 -27.88 12.09
C ILE A 68 -0.52 -26.80 11.89
N LYS A 69 -0.11 -25.54 11.85
CA LYS A 69 -0.98 -24.42 11.49
C LYS A 69 -1.08 -24.34 9.95
N VAL A 70 -2.25 -24.62 9.40
CA VAL A 70 -2.47 -24.76 7.96
C VAL A 70 -3.17 -23.53 7.42
N PHE A 71 -2.57 -22.91 6.39
CA PHE A 71 -3.07 -21.76 5.65
C PHE A 71 -3.35 -22.14 4.19
N HIS A 72 -4.22 -21.35 3.52
CA HIS A 72 -4.46 -21.49 2.10
C HIS A 72 -4.44 -20.14 1.40
N LEU A 73 -3.39 -19.87 0.64
CA LEU A 73 -3.26 -18.75 -0.29
C LEU A 73 -3.78 -19.13 -1.67
N ILE A 74 -4.55 -18.25 -2.27
CA ILE A 74 -5.07 -18.41 -3.63
C ILE A 74 -4.57 -17.21 -4.45
N ALA A 75 -3.63 -17.44 -5.35
CA ALA A 75 -3.15 -16.44 -6.30
C ALA A 75 -4.19 -16.29 -7.43
N GLU A 76 -4.75 -15.12 -7.63
CA GLU A 76 -5.86 -14.92 -8.56
C GLU A 76 -5.96 -13.44 -9.03
N PRO A 77 -6.62 -13.17 -10.19
CA PRO A 77 -7.00 -11.82 -10.57
C PRO A 77 -7.97 -11.23 -9.54
N VAL A 78 -7.74 -9.95 -9.18
CA VAL A 78 -8.55 -9.24 -8.19
C VAL A 78 -8.88 -7.83 -8.70
N LYS A 79 -9.94 -7.23 -8.16
CA LYS A 79 -10.21 -5.81 -8.30
C LYS A 79 -9.90 -5.10 -6.99
N ARG A 80 -9.18 -3.99 -7.08
CA ARG A 80 -8.88 -3.17 -5.92
C ARG A 80 -9.35 -1.75 -6.17
N GLU A 81 -10.18 -1.23 -5.29
CA GLU A 81 -10.49 0.19 -5.25
C GLU A 81 -9.34 0.91 -4.54
N PHE A 82 -8.57 1.74 -5.26
CA PHE A 82 -7.44 2.48 -4.70
C PHE A 82 -7.91 3.67 -3.88
N ALA A 83 -8.98 4.32 -4.30
CA ALA A 83 -9.73 5.33 -3.56
C ALA A 83 -11.17 5.32 -4.05
N PRO A 84 -12.14 5.96 -3.36
CA PRO A 84 -13.52 5.98 -3.79
C PRO A 84 -13.68 6.37 -5.25
N GLY A 85 -14.23 5.45 -6.07
CA GLY A 85 -14.45 5.64 -7.51
C GLY A 85 -13.28 5.25 -8.43
N MET A 86 -12.09 4.94 -7.91
CA MET A 86 -10.96 4.46 -8.71
C MET A 86 -10.74 2.97 -8.48
N VAL A 87 -11.13 2.13 -9.43
CA VAL A 87 -11.03 0.66 -9.37
C VAL A 87 -9.97 0.17 -10.34
N VAL A 88 -9.04 -0.65 -9.86
CA VAL A 88 -7.92 -1.18 -10.62
C VAL A 88 -7.97 -2.70 -10.69
N ASN A 89 -7.78 -3.26 -11.89
CA ASN A 89 -7.69 -4.69 -12.13
C ASN A 89 -6.27 -5.16 -11.83
N CYS A 90 -6.10 -5.78 -10.69
CA CYS A 90 -4.82 -6.27 -10.18
C CYS A 90 -4.74 -7.78 -10.21
N TRP A 91 -3.60 -8.33 -9.83
CA TRP A 91 -3.45 -9.68 -9.34
C TRP A 91 -3.15 -9.62 -7.84
N GLY A 92 -3.58 -10.65 -7.11
CA GLY A 92 -3.40 -10.65 -5.67
C GLY A 92 -3.62 -12.04 -5.08
N TYR A 93 -3.91 -12.05 -3.79
CA TYR A 93 -4.16 -13.29 -3.07
C TYR A 93 -5.49 -13.21 -2.31
N ASN A 94 -6.29 -14.28 -2.39
CA ASN A 94 -7.57 -14.42 -1.67
C ASN A 94 -8.48 -13.19 -1.85
N GLY A 95 -8.62 -12.72 -3.10
CA GLY A 95 -9.51 -11.61 -3.46
C GLY A 95 -8.97 -10.22 -3.18
N SER A 96 -7.71 -10.05 -2.74
CA SER A 96 -7.16 -8.76 -2.35
C SER A 96 -5.71 -8.52 -2.79
N THR A 97 -5.35 -7.23 -2.89
CA THR A 97 -3.99 -6.71 -2.89
C THR A 97 -3.90 -5.55 -1.88
N PRO A 98 -2.94 -5.54 -0.92
CA PRO A 98 -2.13 -6.68 -0.55
C PRO A 98 -3.00 -7.89 -0.24
N GLY A 99 -2.44 -9.10 -0.39
CA GLY A 99 -3.05 -10.33 0.08
C GLY A 99 -3.20 -10.33 1.60
N PRO A 100 -4.01 -11.26 2.16
CA PRO A 100 -4.25 -11.30 3.59
C PRO A 100 -2.97 -11.60 4.37
N THR A 101 -2.81 -10.95 5.52
CA THR A 101 -1.66 -11.16 6.40
C THR A 101 -1.65 -12.57 6.97
N ILE A 102 -0.55 -13.29 6.80
CA ILE A 102 -0.28 -14.54 7.51
C ILE A 102 0.26 -14.18 8.88
N GLU A 103 -0.43 -14.60 9.95
CA GLU A 103 -0.07 -14.30 11.33
C GLU A 103 0.18 -15.60 12.10
N ALA A 104 1.37 -15.72 12.68
CA ALA A 104 1.81 -16.91 13.39
C ALA A 104 2.71 -16.54 14.60
N VAL A 105 3.13 -17.56 15.35
CA VAL A 105 3.98 -17.39 16.53
C VAL A 105 5.29 -18.15 16.30
N GLU A 106 6.39 -17.62 16.81
CA GLU A 106 7.70 -18.27 16.82
C GLU A 106 7.61 -19.71 17.35
N GLY A 107 8.18 -20.63 16.60
CA GLY A 107 8.11 -22.07 16.86
C GLY A 107 6.86 -22.75 16.30
N ASP A 108 5.93 -22.02 15.67
CA ASP A 108 4.83 -22.67 14.95
C ASP A 108 5.37 -23.45 13.74
N ARG A 109 4.93 -24.69 13.58
CA ARG A 109 5.05 -25.39 12.31
C ARG A 109 3.87 -24.98 11.44
N VAL A 110 4.17 -24.44 10.26
CA VAL A 110 3.16 -23.96 9.33
C VAL A 110 3.17 -24.81 8.07
N ARG A 111 1.97 -25.03 7.49
CA ARG A 111 1.81 -25.53 6.14
C ARG A 111 0.97 -24.53 5.36
N ILE A 112 1.52 -24.01 4.27
CA ILE A 112 0.86 -23.02 3.44
C ILE A 112 0.61 -23.64 2.07
N TYR A 113 -0.66 -23.91 1.76
CA TYR A 113 -1.06 -24.28 0.42
C TYR A 113 -1.14 -23.02 -0.44
N VAL A 114 -0.55 -23.07 -1.63
CA VAL A 114 -0.64 -21.99 -2.63
C VAL A 114 -1.31 -22.55 -3.87
N THR A 115 -2.53 -22.11 -4.14
CA THR A 115 -3.28 -22.47 -5.35
C THR A 115 -3.13 -21.37 -6.38
N ASN A 116 -2.70 -21.73 -7.58
CA ASN A 116 -2.58 -20.80 -8.69
C ASN A 116 -3.87 -20.77 -9.54
N ARG A 117 -4.61 -19.68 -9.48
CA ARG A 117 -5.76 -19.36 -10.34
C ARG A 117 -5.46 -18.26 -11.35
N LEU A 118 -4.20 -17.87 -11.47
CA LEU A 118 -3.77 -16.92 -12.50
C LEU A 118 -3.77 -17.62 -13.87
N PRO A 119 -3.80 -16.83 -14.97
CA PRO A 119 -3.60 -17.36 -16.31
C PRO A 119 -2.17 -17.83 -16.57
N GLU A 120 -1.22 -17.41 -15.74
CA GLU A 120 0.21 -17.69 -15.87
C GLU A 120 0.74 -18.52 -14.70
N ARG A 121 1.91 -19.12 -14.88
CA ARG A 121 2.64 -19.82 -13.82
C ARG A 121 3.07 -18.82 -12.73
N THR A 122 3.16 -19.28 -11.49
CA THR A 122 3.64 -18.49 -10.36
C THR A 122 4.54 -19.31 -9.43
N ALA A 123 5.10 -18.67 -8.42
CA ALA A 123 5.75 -19.27 -7.26
C ALA A 123 5.69 -18.22 -6.14
N VAL A 124 5.73 -18.62 -4.88
CA VAL A 124 5.70 -17.68 -3.75
C VAL A 124 6.96 -17.80 -2.94
N HIS A 125 7.69 -16.70 -2.82
CA HIS A 125 8.84 -16.54 -1.95
C HIS A 125 8.43 -15.96 -0.59
N TRP A 126 9.01 -16.51 0.47
CA TRP A 126 8.79 -16.11 1.86
C TRP A 126 9.93 -15.18 2.29
N HIS A 127 9.86 -13.95 1.89
CA HIS A 127 10.92 -12.96 2.01
C HIS A 127 11.36 -12.73 3.47
N GLY A 128 12.61 -13.01 3.75
CA GLY A 128 13.24 -12.82 5.06
C GLY A 128 13.05 -13.98 6.04
N VAL A 129 12.23 -14.98 5.72
CA VAL A 129 11.99 -16.13 6.59
C VAL A 129 13.16 -17.12 6.50
N LEU A 130 13.64 -17.60 7.65
CA LEU A 130 14.63 -18.71 7.72
C LEU A 130 13.87 -20.03 7.52
N LEU A 131 14.21 -20.77 6.46
CA LEU A 131 13.49 -21.98 6.06
C LEU A 131 14.41 -22.93 5.24
N PRO A 132 14.03 -24.20 5.07
CA PRO A 132 14.76 -25.11 4.19
C PRO A 132 14.75 -24.62 2.74
N ASN A 133 15.89 -24.70 2.05
CA ASN A 133 16.07 -24.18 0.67
C ASN A 133 14.96 -24.62 -0.29
N GLY A 134 14.50 -25.88 -0.24
CA GLY A 134 13.41 -26.37 -1.09
C GLY A 134 12.03 -25.77 -0.80
N MET A 135 11.89 -24.94 0.25
CA MET A 135 10.68 -24.22 0.61
C MET A 135 10.79 -22.71 0.34
N ASP A 136 11.92 -22.24 -0.22
CA ASP A 136 12.20 -20.83 -0.46
C ASP A 136 11.33 -20.16 -1.51
N GLY A 137 10.77 -20.94 -2.42
CA GLY A 137 9.75 -20.45 -3.35
C GLY A 137 10.28 -19.84 -4.64
N VAL A 138 11.58 -19.96 -4.95
CA VAL A 138 12.16 -19.44 -6.19
C VAL A 138 11.88 -20.41 -7.34
N GLY A 139 10.96 -20.02 -8.22
CA GLY A 139 10.58 -20.86 -9.36
C GLY A 139 11.74 -21.10 -10.34
N GLY A 140 12.02 -22.37 -10.62
CA GLY A 140 13.13 -22.80 -11.49
C GLY A 140 14.47 -22.97 -10.76
N LEU A 141 14.61 -22.49 -9.51
CA LEU A 141 15.81 -22.66 -8.72
C LEU A 141 15.59 -23.62 -7.54
N THR A 142 14.70 -23.29 -6.63
CA THR A 142 14.44 -24.07 -5.43
C THR A 142 13.22 -24.99 -5.56
N GLN A 143 12.37 -24.74 -6.55
CA GLN A 143 11.17 -25.51 -6.86
C GLN A 143 10.74 -25.36 -8.32
N PRO A 144 9.89 -26.27 -8.86
CA PRO A 144 9.18 -26.03 -10.11
C PRO A 144 8.19 -24.88 -9.97
N HIS A 145 7.87 -24.20 -11.08
CA HIS A 145 6.78 -23.21 -11.10
C HIS A 145 5.41 -23.87 -10.85
N ILE A 146 4.53 -23.17 -10.17
CA ILE A 146 3.14 -23.59 -9.97
C ILE A 146 2.34 -23.23 -11.22
N SER A 147 2.01 -24.21 -12.04
CA SER A 147 1.20 -24.02 -13.24
C SER A 147 -0.23 -23.58 -12.88
N PRO A 148 -0.95 -22.92 -13.80
CA PRO A 148 -2.37 -22.60 -13.63
C PRO A 148 -3.20 -23.80 -13.19
N GLY A 149 -4.08 -23.63 -12.21
CA GLY A 149 -4.93 -24.67 -11.64
C GLY A 149 -4.22 -25.65 -10.68
N LYS A 150 -2.92 -25.50 -10.41
CA LYS A 150 -2.18 -26.38 -9.50
C LYS A 150 -2.03 -25.74 -8.12
N THR A 151 -1.83 -26.62 -7.12
CA THR A 151 -1.58 -26.24 -5.73
C THR A 151 -0.26 -26.84 -5.26
N PHE A 152 0.59 -26.02 -4.65
CA PHE A 152 1.81 -26.45 -3.98
C PHE A 152 1.67 -26.29 -2.47
N ALA A 153 2.39 -27.10 -1.71
CA ALA A 153 2.46 -27.03 -0.26
C ALA A 153 3.87 -26.59 0.16
N TYR A 154 3.94 -25.58 1.02
CA TYR A 154 5.15 -25.17 1.71
C TYR A 154 5.00 -25.50 3.17
N GLU A 155 5.93 -26.26 3.75
CA GLU A 155 5.87 -26.67 5.15
C GLU A 155 7.21 -26.46 5.84
N PHE A 156 7.23 -25.61 6.85
CA PHE A 156 8.43 -25.26 7.61
C PHE A 156 8.08 -24.79 9.03
N THR A 157 9.10 -24.71 9.88
CA THR A 157 8.95 -24.12 11.22
C THR A 157 9.40 -22.66 11.18
N LEU A 158 8.70 -21.80 11.90
CA LEU A 158 9.01 -20.38 12.01
C LEU A 158 9.95 -20.17 13.20
N ASP A 159 11.25 -20.29 12.97
CA ASP A 159 12.27 -20.28 14.03
C ASP A 159 12.64 -18.88 14.53
N ARG A 160 12.12 -17.83 13.89
CA ARG A 160 12.42 -16.44 14.24
C ARG A 160 11.17 -15.57 14.16
N HIS A 161 10.90 -14.78 15.19
CA HIS A 161 9.88 -13.74 15.16
C HIS A 161 10.36 -12.52 14.37
N GLY A 162 9.40 -11.79 13.78
CA GLY A 162 9.69 -10.62 12.96
C GLY A 162 8.52 -10.23 12.07
N THR A 163 8.77 -9.27 11.21
CA THR A 163 7.85 -8.84 10.15
C THR A 163 8.48 -9.18 8.82
N PHE A 164 7.81 -10.03 8.06
CA PHE A 164 8.26 -10.57 6.79
C PHE A 164 7.21 -10.29 5.72
N MET A 165 7.58 -10.55 4.46
CA MET A 165 6.68 -10.40 3.31
C MET A 165 6.55 -11.73 2.59
N TYR A 166 5.53 -11.87 1.77
CA TYR A 166 5.46 -12.88 0.74
C TYR A 166 5.09 -12.24 -0.60
N HIS A 167 5.72 -12.71 -1.66
CA HIS A 167 5.51 -12.19 -3.01
C HIS A 167 5.85 -13.27 -4.06
N PRO A 168 5.44 -13.12 -5.33
CA PRO A 168 5.82 -14.08 -6.37
C PRO A 168 7.32 -14.04 -6.65
N HIS A 169 7.89 -15.20 -7.02
CA HIS A 169 9.25 -15.32 -7.55
C HIS A 169 9.25 -16.17 -8.83
N SER A 170 8.26 -15.89 -9.70
CA SER A 170 8.09 -16.42 -11.05
C SER A 170 7.49 -15.28 -11.85
N ASP A 171 8.21 -14.79 -12.88
CA ASP A 171 7.87 -13.55 -13.57
C ASP A 171 7.61 -12.40 -12.58
N GLU A 172 8.55 -12.25 -11.66
CA GLU A 172 8.46 -11.40 -10.48
C GLU A 172 8.12 -9.96 -10.83
N MET A 173 8.82 -9.40 -11.83
CA MET A 173 8.63 -8.04 -12.31
C MET A 173 7.16 -7.78 -12.69
N PHE A 174 6.56 -8.65 -13.49
CA PHE A 174 5.18 -8.52 -13.93
C PHE A 174 4.20 -8.72 -12.78
N GLN A 175 4.36 -9.81 -12.03
CA GLN A 175 3.39 -10.19 -11.01
C GLN A 175 3.39 -9.24 -9.81
N MET A 176 4.55 -8.70 -9.42
CA MET A 176 4.63 -7.66 -8.40
C MET A 176 4.01 -6.35 -8.87
N ALA A 177 4.32 -5.91 -10.10
CA ALA A 177 3.70 -4.70 -10.67
C ALA A 177 2.17 -4.82 -10.79
N MET A 178 1.64 -6.05 -10.93
CA MET A 178 0.20 -6.32 -10.88
C MET A 178 -0.38 -6.35 -9.45
N GLY A 179 0.46 -6.31 -8.40
CA GLY A 179 0.03 -6.17 -7.01
C GLY A 179 0.11 -7.42 -6.14
N MET A 180 0.83 -8.45 -6.57
CA MET A 180 0.96 -9.70 -5.82
C MET A 180 1.96 -9.56 -4.68
N GLN A 181 1.46 -9.34 -3.47
CA GLN A 181 2.25 -9.08 -2.26
C GLN A 181 1.42 -9.32 -1.01
N GLY A 182 2.07 -9.56 0.13
CA GLY A 182 1.41 -9.63 1.42
C GLY A 182 2.38 -9.74 2.59
N PHE A 183 1.87 -9.64 3.80
CA PHE A 183 2.65 -9.76 5.03
C PHE A 183 2.67 -11.18 5.57
N LEU A 184 3.81 -11.57 6.13
CA LEU A 184 3.94 -12.69 7.05
C LEU A 184 4.51 -12.15 8.36
N VAL A 185 3.70 -12.17 9.42
CA VAL A 185 4.08 -11.67 10.74
C VAL A 185 4.23 -12.85 11.69
N VAL A 186 5.39 -12.95 12.30
CA VAL A 186 5.69 -13.95 13.32
C VAL A 186 5.86 -13.23 14.66
N HIS A 187 4.94 -13.47 15.58
CA HIS A 187 5.03 -12.94 16.93
C HIS A 187 6.03 -13.73 17.77
N PRO A 188 6.73 -13.09 18.71
CA PRO A 188 7.53 -13.83 19.68
C PRO A 188 6.61 -14.68 20.56
N ARG A 189 7.08 -15.86 20.97
CA ARG A 189 6.33 -16.74 21.89
C ARG A 189 6.00 -16.05 23.20
N GLN A 190 6.91 -15.22 23.66
CA GLN A 190 6.72 -14.32 24.80
C GLN A 190 7.08 -12.91 24.37
N ALA A 191 6.07 -12.05 24.24
CA ALA A 191 6.30 -10.66 23.90
C ALA A 191 7.00 -9.93 25.05
N PRO A 192 8.14 -9.28 24.79
CA PRO A 192 8.84 -8.51 25.82
C PRO A 192 8.03 -7.25 26.17
N PRO A 193 8.15 -6.76 27.41
CA PRO A 193 7.60 -5.46 27.77
C PRO A 193 8.34 -4.32 27.03
N PRO A 194 7.70 -3.15 26.86
CA PRO A 194 6.30 -2.86 27.22
C PRO A 194 5.29 -3.46 26.24
N ARG A 195 4.06 -3.68 26.73
CA ARG A 195 2.97 -4.18 25.90
C ARG A 195 2.66 -3.18 24.77
N ILE A 196 2.39 -3.70 23.59
CA ILE A 196 1.83 -2.94 22.46
C ILE A 196 0.31 -2.98 22.54
N ASP A 197 -0.35 -1.83 22.42
CA ASP A 197 -1.80 -1.73 22.46
C ASP A 197 -2.41 -1.77 21.06
N ARG A 198 -1.71 -1.17 20.06
CA ARG A 198 -2.08 -1.15 18.64
C ARG A 198 -0.89 -1.59 17.80
N ASP A 199 -1.09 -2.53 16.87
CA ASP A 199 -0.05 -3.05 15.98
C ASP A 199 -0.53 -2.99 14.52
N TYR A 200 -0.10 -1.99 13.77
CA TYR A 200 -0.54 -1.70 12.41
C TYR A 200 0.44 -2.20 11.36
N LEU A 201 -0.09 -2.63 10.20
CA LEU A 201 0.68 -3.03 9.03
C LEU A 201 0.42 -2.08 7.86
N ILE A 202 1.50 -1.56 7.28
CA ILE A 202 1.47 -0.71 6.09
C ILE A 202 2.46 -1.25 5.07
N MET A 203 1.95 -1.66 3.91
CA MET A 203 2.73 -2.08 2.76
C MET A 203 2.78 -0.97 1.72
N LEU A 204 3.98 -0.56 1.38
CA LEU A 204 4.24 0.50 0.41
C LEU A 204 4.44 -0.14 -0.97
N HIS A 205 3.75 0.41 -1.97
CA HIS A 205 3.87 -0.03 -3.35
C HIS A 205 3.68 1.14 -4.32
N ASN A 206 4.20 0.98 -5.54
CA ASN A 206 4.08 1.96 -6.61
C ASN A 206 3.49 1.31 -7.86
N TRP A 207 2.76 2.11 -8.63
CA TRP A 207 2.02 1.66 -9.79
C TRP A 207 2.15 2.66 -10.94
N TYR A 208 2.04 2.14 -12.14
CA TYR A 208 1.70 2.98 -13.29
C TYR A 208 0.33 2.51 -13.82
N VAL A 209 -0.67 3.37 -13.72
CA VAL A 209 -1.99 3.15 -14.30
C VAL A 209 -2.25 4.30 -15.26
N GLU A 210 -2.29 4.00 -16.55
CA GLU A 210 -2.56 5.00 -17.59
C GLU A 210 -3.90 5.69 -17.30
N PRO A 211 -3.95 7.04 -17.26
CA PRO A 211 -5.19 7.78 -17.06
C PRO A 211 -6.30 7.33 -18.04
N GLY A 212 -7.48 7.05 -17.52
CA GLY A 212 -8.60 6.51 -18.32
C GLY A 212 -8.60 4.99 -18.46
N THR A 213 -7.66 4.27 -17.85
CA THR A 213 -7.57 2.81 -17.89
C THR A 213 -7.81 2.17 -16.51
N TYR A 214 -7.90 0.85 -16.49
CA TYR A 214 -8.24 0.09 -15.28
C TYR A 214 -7.18 -0.95 -14.87
N THR A 215 -6.05 -1.02 -15.59
CA THR A 215 -5.05 -2.07 -15.33
C THR A 215 -3.67 -1.45 -15.23
N PRO A 216 -2.86 -1.84 -14.24
CA PRO A 216 -1.48 -1.39 -14.13
C PRO A 216 -0.68 -1.80 -15.38
N ASN A 217 0.26 -0.96 -15.80
CA ASN A 217 1.20 -1.28 -16.85
C ASN A 217 2.49 -1.84 -16.25
N PRO A 218 2.73 -3.15 -16.28
CA PRO A 218 3.91 -3.77 -15.68
C PRO A 218 5.20 -3.49 -16.45
N MET A 219 5.12 -2.88 -17.63
CA MET A 219 6.30 -2.52 -18.42
C MET A 219 6.93 -1.19 -18.01
N VAL A 220 6.25 -0.41 -17.16
CA VAL A 220 6.80 0.82 -16.58
C VAL A 220 7.54 0.47 -15.30
N MET A 221 8.86 0.70 -15.29
CA MET A 221 9.77 0.25 -14.25
C MET A 221 10.34 1.37 -13.38
N THR A 222 10.27 2.61 -13.84
CA THR A 222 10.95 3.75 -13.19
C THR A 222 10.05 4.96 -12.99
N ASP A 223 9.11 5.21 -13.88
CA ASP A 223 8.27 6.39 -13.87
C ASP A 223 6.83 6.06 -13.50
N PHE A 224 6.61 5.84 -12.21
CA PHE A 224 5.30 5.53 -11.66
C PHE A 224 4.49 6.81 -11.43
N ASN A 225 3.16 6.67 -11.48
CA ASN A 225 2.24 7.79 -11.27
C ASN A 225 1.32 7.62 -10.04
N ILE A 226 1.35 6.49 -9.37
CA ILE A 226 0.55 6.22 -8.18
C ILE A 226 1.41 5.51 -7.12
N TRP A 227 1.37 6.02 -5.89
CA TRP A 227 2.07 5.45 -4.74
C TRP A 227 1.07 5.16 -3.63
N THR A 228 1.07 3.92 -3.15
CA THR A 228 0.01 3.41 -2.28
C THR A 228 0.50 2.92 -0.93
N MET A 229 -0.36 3.04 0.08
CA MET A 229 -0.32 2.30 1.34
C MET A 229 -1.39 1.20 1.29
N ASN A 230 -0.98 -0.07 1.40
CA ASN A 230 -1.89 -1.23 1.31
C ASN A 230 -2.77 -1.22 0.05
N SER A 231 -2.15 -0.86 -1.11
CA SER A 231 -2.83 -0.71 -2.39
C SER A 231 -4.01 0.26 -2.32
N ARG A 232 -3.86 1.34 -1.55
CA ARG A 232 -4.79 2.46 -1.46
C ARG A 232 -4.05 3.79 -1.48
N ILE A 233 -4.74 4.81 -1.97
CA ILE A 233 -4.30 6.21 -1.95
C ILE A 233 -5.30 7.03 -1.14
N PHE A 234 -4.83 8.08 -0.47
CA PHE A 234 -5.72 8.98 0.27
C PHE A 234 -6.74 9.65 -0.69
N PRO A 235 -8.04 9.72 -0.32
CA PRO A 235 -8.63 9.43 0.98
C PRO A 235 -9.13 7.99 1.16
N GLY A 236 -8.73 7.04 0.32
CA GLY A 236 -9.13 5.64 0.40
C GLY A 236 -8.35 4.83 1.45
N VAL A 237 -7.28 5.38 2.02
CA VAL A 237 -6.55 4.75 3.13
C VAL A 237 -7.25 5.05 4.44
N ASP A 238 -7.66 4.01 5.17
CA ASP A 238 -8.27 4.18 6.49
C ASP A 238 -7.27 4.81 7.47
N PRO A 239 -7.73 5.63 8.44
CA PRO A 239 -6.86 6.17 9.46
C PRO A 239 -6.40 5.08 10.44
N MET A 240 -5.21 5.26 11.00
CA MET A 240 -4.82 4.57 12.22
C MET A 240 -5.48 5.27 13.41
N VAL A 241 -6.00 4.51 14.36
CA VAL A 241 -6.67 5.07 15.54
C VAL A 241 -6.01 4.58 16.82
N ALA A 242 -5.89 5.45 17.82
CA ALA A 242 -5.35 5.12 19.12
C ALA A 242 -6.02 5.94 20.22
N ARG A 243 -6.09 5.38 21.43
CA ARG A 243 -6.45 6.15 22.62
C ARG A 243 -5.20 6.85 23.17
N THR A 244 -5.40 8.03 23.74
CA THR A 244 -4.31 8.73 24.45
C THR A 244 -3.66 7.83 25.49
N GLY A 245 -2.33 7.74 25.44
CA GLY A 245 -1.51 6.89 26.30
C GLY A 245 -1.24 5.49 25.76
N GLU A 246 -1.95 5.03 24.71
CA GLU A 246 -1.66 3.74 24.08
C GLU A 246 -0.30 3.74 23.39
N ARG A 247 0.40 2.61 23.47
CA ARG A 247 1.62 2.34 22.68
C ARG A 247 1.24 1.74 21.34
N VAL A 248 1.62 2.44 20.31
CA VAL A 248 1.34 2.08 18.92
C VAL A 248 2.62 1.56 18.27
N ARG A 249 2.50 0.44 17.56
CA ARG A 249 3.51 -0.08 16.65
C ARG A 249 3.01 0.05 15.23
N ILE A 250 3.88 0.48 14.34
CA ILE A 250 3.65 0.44 12.89
C ILE A 250 4.74 -0.39 12.25
N ARG A 251 4.35 -1.42 11.53
CA ARG A 251 5.23 -2.28 10.73
C ARG A 251 5.09 -1.85 9.29
N ILE A 252 6.16 -1.33 8.70
CA ILE A 252 6.16 -0.76 7.36
C ILE A 252 7.03 -1.65 6.48
N ALA A 253 6.44 -2.24 5.46
CA ALA A 253 7.15 -3.03 4.45
C ALA A 253 7.17 -2.27 3.13
N ASN A 254 8.29 -2.28 2.44
CA ASN A 254 8.44 -1.67 1.14
C ASN A 254 8.73 -2.73 0.07
N ILE A 255 7.76 -2.97 -0.78
CA ILE A 255 7.89 -3.87 -1.93
C ILE A 255 7.78 -3.11 -3.25
N SER A 256 7.92 -1.79 -3.19
CA SER A 256 7.95 -0.90 -4.34
C SER A 256 9.33 -0.85 -4.98
N MET A 257 9.49 -0.06 -6.03
CA MET A 257 10.77 0.20 -6.69
C MET A 257 11.44 1.48 -6.21
N HIS A 258 10.87 2.17 -5.22
CA HIS A 258 11.41 3.40 -4.63
C HIS A 258 11.57 3.25 -3.12
N ASP A 259 12.60 3.91 -2.56
CA ASP A 259 12.71 4.10 -1.12
C ASP A 259 11.69 5.14 -0.64
N HIS A 260 11.15 4.92 0.55
CA HIS A 260 10.13 5.83 1.12
C HIS A 260 10.55 6.32 2.50
N PRO A 261 10.86 7.63 2.66
CA PRO A 261 10.98 8.27 3.97
C PRO A 261 9.58 8.50 4.55
N MET A 262 9.18 7.69 5.54
CA MET A 262 7.85 7.75 6.16
C MET A 262 7.89 8.65 7.40
N HIS A 263 7.15 9.74 7.36
CA HIS A 263 7.12 10.78 8.39
C HIS A 263 5.85 10.73 9.24
N ILE A 264 6.03 10.93 10.52
CA ILE A 264 4.94 11.08 11.49
C ILE A 264 4.93 12.50 12.07
N HIS A 265 3.77 13.11 12.13
CA HIS A 265 3.58 14.38 12.83
C HIS A 265 3.29 14.16 14.31
N GLY A 266 3.74 15.09 15.15
CA GLY A 266 3.40 15.17 16.57
C GLY A 266 4.08 14.16 17.50
N PHE A 267 4.78 13.15 16.98
CA PHE A 267 5.41 12.09 17.76
C PHE A 267 6.85 11.81 17.33
N ASN A 268 7.66 11.34 18.26
CA ASN A 268 8.92 10.67 17.95
C ASN A 268 8.67 9.17 17.89
N MET A 269 9.12 8.54 16.80
CA MET A 269 9.14 7.10 16.66
C MET A 269 10.46 6.53 17.17
N THR A 270 10.42 5.35 17.77
CA THR A 270 11.61 4.53 18.02
C THR A 270 11.63 3.41 16.99
N VAL A 271 12.72 3.27 16.24
CA VAL A 271 12.94 2.12 15.36
C VAL A 271 13.29 0.93 16.23
N THR A 272 12.40 -0.07 16.28
CA THR A 272 12.50 -1.25 17.13
C THR A 272 12.75 -2.54 16.37
N GLY A 273 12.62 -2.52 15.03
CA GLY A 273 12.85 -3.71 14.19
C GLY A 273 13.14 -3.37 12.73
N THR A 274 13.74 -4.34 12.06
CA THR A 274 14.06 -4.33 10.63
C THR A 274 13.56 -5.62 9.98
N ASP A 275 13.82 -5.83 8.70
CA ASP A 275 13.65 -7.10 8.00
C ASP A 275 14.48 -8.25 8.61
N GLY A 276 15.57 -7.90 9.29
CA GLY A 276 16.40 -8.86 10.04
C GLY A 276 15.80 -9.31 11.36
N GLY A 277 14.69 -8.73 11.81
CA GLY A 277 14.06 -9.02 13.11
C GLY A 277 14.07 -7.83 14.07
N TRP A 278 13.87 -8.09 15.35
CA TRP A 278 13.84 -7.04 16.35
C TRP A 278 15.24 -6.61 16.77
N LEU A 279 15.38 -5.31 16.97
CA LEU A 279 16.63 -4.70 17.46
C LEU A 279 16.70 -4.84 18.99
N PRO A 280 17.87 -5.20 19.54
CA PRO A 280 18.08 -5.12 20.97
C PRO A 280 17.90 -3.67 21.44
N ALA A 281 17.44 -3.46 22.67
CA ALA A 281 17.14 -2.12 23.19
C ALA A 281 18.29 -1.11 23.05
N SER A 282 19.54 -1.60 23.15
CA SER A 282 20.76 -0.79 23.00
C SER A 282 21.04 -0.33 21.56
N ALA A 283 20.37 -0.94 20.57
CA ALA A 283 20.52 -0.61 19.14
C ALA A 283 19.26 0.05 18.55
N GLN A 284 18.27 0.35 19.38
CA GLN A 284 17.09 1.13 18.98
C GLN A 284 17.43 2.62 18.96
N TRP A 285 16.84 3.36 18.01
CA TRP A 285 17.12 4.79 17.86
C TRP A 285 15.85 5.58 17.55
N PRO A 286 15.80 6.87 17.95
CA PRO A 286 14.64 7.73 17.69
C PRO A 286 14.70 8.32 16.28
N GLU A 287 13.53 8.47 15.65
CA GLU A 287 13.32 9.19 14.39
C GLU A 287 11.96 9.87 14.37
N THR A 288 11.80 10.85 13.51
CA THR A 288 10.49 11.41 13.09
C THR A 288 10.18 11.07 11.64
N THR A 289 11.20 10.65 10.90
CA THR A 289 11.08 10.20 9.50
C THR A 289 11.96 8.98 9.31
N VAL A 290 11.35 7.82 9.16
CA VAL A 290 12.07 6.55 8.97
C VAL A 290 12.20 6.21 7.49
N LEU A 291 13.43 6.00 7.03
CA LEU A 291 13.65 5.52 5.66
C LEU A 291 13.34 4.02 5.58
N VAL A 292 12.45 3.65 4.67
CA VAL A 292 12.12 2.25 4.33
C VAL A 292 12.69 1.95 2.94
N PRO A 293 13.87 1.33 2.84
CA PRO A 293 14.48 0.97 1.56
C PRO A 293 13.65 -0.09 0.80
N VAL A 294 13.90 -0.19 -0.51
CA VAL A 294 13.29 -1.25 -1.35
C VAL A 294 13.62 -2.63 -0.79
N GLY A 295 12.62 -3.51 -0.73
CA GLY A 295 12.77 -4.88 -0.21
C GLY A 295 12.93 -4.99 1.30
N ASN A 296 12.80 -3.89 2.04
CA ASN A 296 13.04 -3.86 3.48
C ASN A 296 11.76 -3.67 4.30
N VAL A 297 11.89 -3.98 5.58
CA VAL A 297 10.89 -3.69 6.60
C VAL A 297 11.49 -2.74 7.65
N ARG A 298 10.69 -1.82 8.16
CA ARG A 298 10.96 -1.05 9.38
C ARG A 298 9.80 -1.20 10.33
N VAL A 299 10.14 -1.43 11.59
CA VAL A 299 9.16 -1.47 12.69
C VAL A 299 9.44 -0.28 13.60
N VAL A 300 8.43 0.54 13.80
CA VAL A 300 8.52 1.75 14.63
C VAL A 300 7.47 1.73 15.72
N GLU A 301 7.80 2.30 16.88
CA GLU A 301 6.90 2.41 18.03
C GLU A 301 6.89 3.83 18.58
N PHE A 302 5.73 4.24 19.06
CA PHE A 302 5.55 5.51 19.78
C PHE A 302 4.42 5.38 20.81
N VAL A 303 4.36 6.35 21.72
CA VAL A 303 3.22 6.50 22.63
C VAL A 303 2.34 7.63 22.10
N ALA A 304 1.05 7.36 21.93
CA ALA A 304 0.06 8.32 21.47
C ALA A 304 -0.29 9.29 22.64
N HIS A 305 0.61 10.24 22.94
CA HIS A 305 0.52 11.09 24.14
C HIS A 305 -0.35 12.34 23.96
N ALA A 306 -0.75 12.68 22.73
CA ALA A 306 -1.49 13.90 22.44
C ALA A 306 -2.72 13.58 21.56
N PRO A 307 -3.95 13.97 22.00
CA PRO A 307 -5.14 13.83 21.17
C PRO A 307 -5.07 14.75 19.95
N GLY A 308 -5.72 14.35 18.86
CA GLY A 308 -5.73 15.10 17.60
C GLY A 308 -5.72 14.19 16.38
N ASP A 309 -5.66 14.83 15.20
CA ASP A 309 -5.49 14.18 13.91
C ASP A 309 -4.09 14.51 13.38
N TRP A 310 -3.25 13.50 13.31
CA TRP A 310 -1.82 13.65 13.01
C TRP A 310 -1.49 13.04 11.65
N ALA A 311 -0.85 13.79 10.78
CA ALA A 311 -0.45 13.30 9.46
C ALA A 311 0.59 12.18 9.57
N PHE A 312 0.46 11.16 8.74
CA PHE A 312 1.45 10.11 8.50
C PHE A 312 1.59 9.90 6.99
N HIS A 313 2.77 10.16 6.44
CA HIS A 313 2.96 10.19 4.99
C HIS A 313 4.40 9.94 4.54
N CYS A 314 4.58 9.61 3.25
CA CYS A 314 5.89 9.66 2.61
C CYS A 314 6.35 11.10 2.45
N HIS A 315 7.62 11.39 2.80
CA HIS A 315 8.16 12.76 2.72
C HIS A 315 8.73 13.13 1.33
N LYS A 316 8.61 12.23 0.34
CA LYS A 316 8.80 12.60 -1.07
C LYS A 316 7.50 13.22 -1.58
N SER A 317 7.50 14.52 -1.86
CA SER A 317 6.28 15.29 -2.16
C SER A 317 5.44 14.71 -3.31
N HIS A 318 6.08 14.23 -4.38
CA HIS A 318 5.37 13.62 -5.50
C HIS A 318 4.73 12.25 -5.16
N HIS A 319 5.15 11.57 -4.09
CA HIS A 319 4.52 10.34 -3.60
C HIS A 319 3.23 10.61 -2.81
N THR A 320 3.00 11.85 -2.39
CA THR A 320 1.76 12.28 -1.72
C THR A 320 0.81 13.00 -2.68
N MET A 321 0.94 12.71 -3.96
CA MET A 321 0.09 13.23 -5.02
C MET A 321 -0.41 12.09 -5.90
N ASN A 322 -1.65 12.18 -6.37
CA ASN A 322 -2.21 11.20 -7.28
C ASN A 322 -1.80 11.54 -8.72
N ALA A 323 -1.52 10.50 -9.52
CA ALA A 323 -1.22 10.61 -10.95
C ALA A 323 -0.05 11.55 -11.30
N MET A 324 0.90 11.74 -10.39
CA MET A 324 2.16 12.42 -10.69
C MET A 324 3.16 11.46 -11.33
N SER A 325 3.76 11.90 -12.45
CA SER A 325 4.84 11.20 -13.13
C SER A 325 6.02 12.14 -13.35
N HIS A 326 7.24 11.62 -13.32
CA HIS A 326 8.45 12.40 -13.56
C HIS A 326 8.61 12.77 -15.02
N ASP A 327 8.05 11.99 -15.94
CA ASP A 327 8.10 12.23 -17.38
C ASP A 327 7.02 13.20 -17.87
N VAL A 328 6.13 13.65 -17.02
CA VAL A 328 5.12 14.65 -17.38
C VAL A 328 5.76 16.04 -17.42
N PRO A 329 5.92 16.65 -18.58
CA PRO A 329 6.42 18.03 -18.67
C PRO A 329 5.48 18.98 -17.93
N ASN A 330 6.03 19.89 -17.14
CA ASN A 330 5.25 20.96 -16.52
C ASN A 330 5.78 22.32 -16.95
N LEU A 331 4.91 23.35 -16.89
CA LEU A 331 5.22 24.72 -17.23
C LEU A 331 4.92 25.61 -16.01
N TYR A 332 5.73 25.48 -14.96
CA TYR A 332 5.62 26.34 -13.79
C TYR A 332 5.96 27.79 -14.11
N GLY A 333 5.12 28.73 -13.68
CA GLY A 333 5.34 30.18 -13.85
C GLY A 333 5.17 30.72 -15.27
N VAL A 334 4.64 29.93 -16.22
CA VAL A 334 4.40 30.35 -17.61
C VAL A 334 2.97 30.83 -17.78
N ASN A 335 2.75 31.83 -18.66
CA ASN A 335 1.39 32.18 -19.07
C ASN A 335 0.80 31.05 -19.91
N LEU A 336 -0.23 30.40 -19.37
CA LEU A 336 -0.85 29.21 -19.93
C LEU A 336 -1.98 29.53 -20.94
N GLU A 337 -2.29 30.81 -21.18
CA GLU A 337 -3.36 31.19 -22.10
C GLU A 337 -3.19 30.56 -23.49
N GLY A 338 -4.09 29.65 -23.85
CA GLY A 338 -4.06 28.87 -25.09
C GLY A 338 -2.95 27.81 -25.20
N VAL A 339 -2.08 27.66 -24.18
CA VAL A 339 -1.01 26.66 -24.16
C VAL A 339 -1.59 25.27 -23.90
N ASP A 340 -2.43 25.13 -22.90
CA ASP A 340 -3.05 23.85 -22.51
C ASP A 340 -3.82 23.19 -23.64
N GLN A 341 -4.59 23.96 -24.39
CA GLN A 341 -5.35 23.46 -25.54
C GLN A 341 -4.46 22.93 -26.69
N ARG A 342 -3.24 23.45 -26.80
CA ARG A 342 -2.29 23.03 -27.83
C ARG A 342 -1.46 21.83 -27.37
N ILE A 343 -0.95 21.87 -26.15
CA ILE A 343 -0.06 20.84 -25.60
C ILE A 343 -0.82 19.55 -25.28
N SER A 344 -2.01 19.64 -24.69
CA SER A 344 -2.81 18.46 -24.38
C SER A 344 -3.21 17.61 -25.60
N ARG A 345 -3.20 18.22 -26.80
CA ARG A 345 -3.39 17.48 -28.05
C ARG A 345 -2.15 16.74 -28.53
N LEU A 346 -0.96 17.23 -28.15
CA LEU A 346 0.35 16.69 -28.57
C LEU A 346 0.89 15.73 -27.53
N VAL A 347 0.62 16.02 -26.25
CA VAL A 347 1.05 15.24 -25.10
C VAL A 347 -0.16 15.06 -24.19
N PRO A 348 -0.97 13.99 -24.37
CA PRO A 348 -2.21 13.79 -23.62
C PRO A 348 -2.05 13.71 -22.09
N GLN A 349 -0.86 13.35 -21.61
CA GLN A 349 -0.52 13.24 -20.19
C GLN A 349 0.07 14.54 -19.60
N TYR A 350 0.16 15.57 -20.41
CA TYR A 350 0.72 16.84 -19.98
C TYR A 350 -0.15 17.47 -18.87
N MET A 351 0.50 17.87 -17.80
CA MET A 351 -0.11 18.63 -16.71
C MET A 351 0.49 20.04 -16.68
N SER A 352 -0.35 21.06 -16.82
CA SER A 352 0.08 22.42 -16.55
C SER A 352 0.01 22.70 -15.06
N MET A 353 1.11 23.20 -14.50
CA MET A 353 1.13 23.80 -13.18
C MET A 353 0.93 25.30 -13.38
N GLY A 354 -0.15 25.88 -12.85
CA GLY A 354 -0.48 27.30 -13.01
C GLY A 354 0.59 28.25 -12.51
N ARG A 355 0.34 29.55 -12.60
CA ARG A 355 1.29 30.59 -12.19
C ARG A 355 1.74 30.47 -10.73
N ASN A 356 0.85 30.02 -9.86
CA ASN A 356 1.06 29.81 -8.43
C ASN A 356 1.46 28.36 -8.09
N GLY A 357 1.83 27.57 -9.08
CA GLY A 357 2.23 26.18 -8.88
C GLY A 357 1.09 25.31 -8.33
N MET A 358 1.32 24.69 -7.18
CA MET A 358 0.35 23.78 -6.54
C MET A 358 -0.92 24.50 -6.06
N GLY A 359 -0.86 25.79 -5.73
CA GLY A 359 -2.03 26.57 -5.36
C GLY A 359 -3.11 26.61 -6.46
N ASP A 360 -2.69 26.81 -7.71
CA ASP A 360 -3.64 26.82 -8.84
C ASP A 360 -4.26 25.41 -9.09
N MET A 361 -3.58 24.35 -8.68
CA MET A 361 -4.09 22.99 -8.80
C MET A 361 -5.23 22.70 -7.79
N GLN A 362 -5.19 23.31 -6.63
CA GLN A 362 -6.27 23.25 -5.66
C GLN A 362 -7.54 23.92 -6.22
N ASP A 363 -7.40 25.12 -6.78
CA ASP A 363 -8.51 25.84 -7.41
C ASP A 363 -9.13 25.04 -8.57
N MET A 364 -8.30 24.34 -9.37
CA MET A 364 -8.77 23.48 -10.45
C MET A 364 -9.54 22.26 -9.95
N ALA A 365 -9.13 21.64 -8.82
CA ALA A 365 -9.87 20.54 -8.20
C ALA A 365 -11.27 20.98 -7.72
N GLU A 366 -11.39 22.21 -7.22
CA GLU A 366 -12.65 22.80 -6.80
C GLU A 366 -13.54 23.22 -7.99
N MET A 367 -12.97 23.60 -9.12
CA MET A 367 -13.70 24.00 -10.34
C MET A 367 -14.29 22.82 -11.13
N GLY A 368 -14.12 21.58 -10.69
CA GLY A 368 -14.77 20.41 -11.28
C GLY A 368 -14.30 20.07 -12.70
N MET A 369 -13.01 20.16 -12.97
CA MET A 369 -12.43 19.72 -14.24
C MET A 369 -12.81 18.28 -14.58
N ARG A 370 -13.13 18.02 -15.84
CA ARG A 370 -13.33 16.65 -16.32
C ARG A 370 -12.00 15.91 -16.33
N LEU A 371 -11.83 15.04 -15.35
CA LEU A 371 -10.73 14.09 -15.34
C LEU A 371 -11.04 12.93 -16.31
N PRO A 372 -10.01 12.25 -16.81
CA PRO A 372 -10.19 10.97 -17.47
C PRO A 372 -10.95 9.97 -16.58
N GLU A 373 -11.62 9.01 -17.21
CA GLU A 373 -12.32 7.96 -16.47
C GLU A 373 -11.36 7.22 -15.54
N ASN A 374 -11.84 6.74 -14.40
CA ASN A 374 -11.07 5.98 -13.40
C ASN A 374 -9.78 6.68 -12.93
N THR A 375 -9.80 7.99 -12.83
CA THR A 375 -8.71 8.81 -12.28
C THR A 375 -9.22 9.70 -11.16
N LEU A 376 -8.30 10.20 -10.34
CA LEU A 376 -8.59 11.13 -9.26
C LEU A 376 -7.81 12.42 -9.47
N PRO A 377 -8.30 13.54 -8.93
CA PRO A 377 -7.50 14.75 -8.81
C PRO A 377 -6.20 14.46 -8.07
N MET A 378 -5.18 15.26 -8.34
CA MET A 378 -3.87 15.12 -7.72
C MET A 378 -3.93 15.16 -6.19
N MET A 379 -4.84 15.95 -5.64
CA MET A 379 -5.13 16.08 -4.20
C MET A 379 -6.63 15.91 -3.99
N THR A 380 -7.06 15.09 -3.06
CA THR A 380 -8.46 14.61 -3.01
C THR A 380 -9.14 14.63 -1.65
N GLY A 381 -8.44 15.01 -0.60
CA GLY A 381 -9.01 14.93 0.74
C GLY A 381 -9.69 16.21 1.20
N LYS A 382 -10.68 16.09 2.10
CA LYS A 382 -11.20 17.20 2.89
C LYS A 382 -10.89 16.99 4.36
N GLY A 383 -10.25 17.97 4.98
CA GLY A 383 -10.02 18.05 6.40
C GLY A 383 -11.02 18.99 7.10
N PRO A 384 -10.87 19.18 8.41
CA PRO A 384 -11.75 20.06 9.18
C PRO A 384 -11.63 21.55 8.81
N PHE A 385 -10.55 21.96 8.15
CA PHE A 385 -10.30 23.36 7.77
C PHE A 385 -10.34 23.58 6.25
N GLY A 386 -10.78 22.61 5.46
CA GLY A 386 -10.86 22.71 4.00
C GLY A 386 -10.18 21.57 3.28
N GLN A 387 -9.74 21.80 2.05
CA GLN A 387 -9.05 20.80 1.24
C GLN A 387 -7.70 20.45 1.86
N LEU A 388 -7.38 19.15 1.86
CA LEU A 388 -6.03 18.66 2.19
C LEU A 388 -5.23 18.56 0.89
N GLU A 389 -4.11 19.26 0.84
CA GLU A 389 -3.19 19.24 -0.31
C GLU A 389 -2.33 17.96 -0.31
N MET A 390 -2.97 16.82 -0.10
CA MET A 390 -2.37 15.51 -0.01
C MET A 390 -3.21 14.44 -0.71
N GLY A 391 -2.55 13.50 -1.33
CA GLY A 391 -3.08 12.28 -1.94
C GLY A 391 -2.07 11.15 -1.75
N GLY A 392 -2.08 10.13 -2.61
CA GLY A 392 -1.07 9.08 -2.63
C GLY A 392 -0.79 8.42 -1.28
N MET A 393 0.48 8.38 -0.90
CA MET A 393 0.97 7.80 0.37
C MET A 393 0.77 8.75 1.55
N PHE A 394 -0.48 9.00 1.90
CA PHE A 394 -0.89 9.79 3.04
C PHE A 394 -2.00 9.07 3.82
N THR A 395 -1.99 9.16 5.12
CA THR A 395 -3.10 8.83 6.02
C THR A 395 -3.01 9.64 7.31
N VAL A 396 -3.95 9.44 8.21
CA VAL A 396 -4.06 10.18 9.48
C VAL A 396 -3.98 9.21 10.65
N ILE A 397 -3.26 9.58 11.70
CA ILE A 397 -3.29 8.94 13.00
C ILE A 397 -4.26 9.75 13.87
N LYS A 398 -5.39 9.16 14.22
CA LYS A 398 -6.44 9.79 15.02
C LYS A 398 -6.34 9.34 16.48
N VAL A 399 -5.89 10.24 17.34
CA VAL A 399 -5.74 9.98 18.76
C VAL A 399 -6.92 10.61 19.51
N ARG A 400 -7.60 9.84 20.35
CA ARG A 400 -8.78 10.28 21.12
C ARG A 400 -8.67 9.82 22.58
N ASP A 401 -9.13 10.66 23.49
CA ASP A 401 -9.15 10.34 24.93
C ASP A 401 -10.23 9.30 25.26
N ASP A 402 -11.35 9.34 24.55
CA ASP A 402 -12.56 8.57 24.79
C ASP A 402 -12.72 7.34 23.88
N LEU A 403 -11.69 6.98 23.12
CA LEU A 403 -11.73 5.80 22.25
C LEU A 403 -11.86 4.52 23.10
N ALA A 404 -12.86 3.69 22.79
CA ALA A 404 -13.04 2.43 23.48
C ALA A 404 -11.86 1.46 23.22
N ALA A 405 -11.52 0.66 24.22
CA ALA A 405 -10.47 -0.33 24.07
C ALA A 405 -10.81 -1.33 22.93
N GLY A 406 -9.87 -1.53 22.00
CA GLY A 406 -10.07 -2.41 20.85
C GLY A 406 -10.99 -1.86 19.75
N ASP A 407 -11.42 -0.61 19.83
CA ASP A 407 -12.13 0.04 18.74
C ASP A 407 -11.12 0.55 17.68
N TYR A 408 -11.33 0.13 16.42
CA TYR A 408 -10.52 0.49 15.26
C TYR A 408 -11.31 1.30 14.22
N ARG A 409 -12.55 1.69 14.55
CA ARG A 409 -13.39 2.50 13.66
C ARG A 409 -12.91 3.94 13.64
N ASP A 410 -13.05 4.60 12.50
CA ASP A 410 -12.75 6.03 12.35
C ASP A 410 -13.64 6.87 13.30
N PRO A 411 -13.07 7.61 14.26
CA PRO A 411 -13.84 8.45 15.17
C PRO A 411 -14.29 9.78 14.57
N GLY A 412 -14.06 10.02 13.27
CA GLY A 412 -14.27 11.32 12.62
C GLY A 412 -13.13 12.31 12.87
N TRP A 413 -13.29 13.54 12.40
CA TRP A 413 -12.30 14.59 12.58
C TRP A 413 -12.28 15.11 14.03
N TYR A 414 -11.09 15.50 14.49
CA TYR A 414 -10.88 16.06 15.82
C TYR A 414 -11.45 17.48 15.92
N THR A 415 -12.18 17.76 16.99
CA THR A 415 -12.62 19.12 17.31
C THR A 415 -11.61 19.76 18.25
N HIS A 416 -10.91 20.75 17.74
CA HIS A 416 -9.90 21.47 18.52
C HIS A 416 -10.54 22.28 19.64
N PRO A 417 -10.01 22.24 20.87
CA PRO A 417 -10.42 23.18 21.92
C PRO A 417 -10.19 24.62 21.50
N GLU A 418 -11.02 25.53 22.01
CA GLU A 418 -10.90 26.97 21.72
C GLU A 418 -9.50 27.48 22.09
N GLY A 419 -8.90 28.29 21.21
CA GLY A 419 -7.58 28.88 21.43
C GLY A 419 -6.40 27.94 21.20
N THR A 420 -6.62 26.71 20.70
CA THR A 420 -5.54 25.73 20.39
C THR A 420 -5.21 25.58 18.91
N VAL A 421 -5.85 26.37 18.06
CA VAL A 421 -5.56 26.43 16.62
C VAL A 421 -4.79 27.70 16.33
N ALA A 422 -3.83 27.64 15.41
CA ALA A 422 -3.12 28.83 14.93
C ALA A 422 -4.13 29.83 14.36
N TRP A 423 -3.87 31.12 14.57
CA TRP A 423 -4.78 32.21 14.20
C TRP A 423 -4.07 33.29 13.38
N GLU A 424 -4.83 34.04 12.62
CA GLU A 424 -4.36 35.23 11.90
C GLU A 424 -4.04 36.34 12.87
N VAL A 425 -2.91 37.02 12.70
CA VAL A 425 -2.48 38.21 13.47
C VAL A 425 -2.50 39.42 12.54
N PRO A 426 -2.94 40.60 13.04
CA PRO A 426 -2.88 41.83 12.26
C PRO A 426 -1.44 42.23 11.91
N ASP A 427 -1.22 42.71 10.68
CA ASP A 427 0.08 43.18 10.21
C ASP A 427 0.74 44.22 11.14
N GLU A 428 -0.07 45.03 11.79
CA GLU A 428 0.37 46.08 12.71
C GLU A 428 1.03 45.53 13.97
N GLU A 429 0.55 44.36 14.43
CA GLU A 429 1.19 43.66 15.55
C GLU A 429 2.57 43.15 15.16
N VAL A 430 2.72 42.58 14.00
CA VAL A 430 4.00 42.08 13.47
C VAL A 430 4.97 43.26 13.29
N LYS A 431 4.52 44.37 12.69
CA LYS A 431 5.32 45.56 12.50
C LYS A 431 5.75 46.17 13.85
N ARG A 432 4.90 46.16 14.85
CA ARG A 432 5.24 46.66 16.20
C ARG A 432 6.35 45.85 16.87
N LEU A 433 6.41 44.53 16.61
CA LEU A 433 7.36 43.61 17.26
C LEU A 433 8.70 43.51 16.52
N PHE A 434 8.69 43.59 15.21
CA PHE A 434 9.84 43.24 14.36
C PHE A 434 10.28 44.34 13.39
N GLY A 435 9.53 45.40 13.28
CA GLY A 435 9.93 46.48 12.45
C GLY A 435 9.52 47.35 11.79
#